data_24b284658809aa48edde1040b17188ce
#
_entry.id   24b284658809aa48edde1040b17188ce
#
_cell.length_a   1.000
_cell.length_b   1.000
_cell.length_c   1.000
_cell.angle_alpha   90.00
_cell.angle_beta   90.00
_cell.angle_gamma   90.00
#
_symmetry.space_group_name_H-M   'P 1'
#
loop_
_entity.id
_entity.type
_entity.pdbx_description
1 polymer ?
#
loop_
_entity_poly.entity_id
_entity_poly.type
_entity_poly.pdbx_seq_one_letter_code
_entity_poly.pdbx_strand_id
1 'polypeptide(L)'
;AHANRLINKYNQKMFYMGGPGHGGQAMVVPSYLDGSYTEAYPEITQDLEGMSRLFKRFSFPGGIGSHMTAQTPGSLHEGGELGYVLSHATGAILDQPEQIAFAVVGDGEAETGPLMTSWHSIKFINPKNDGAILPILDLNGFKISNPTLFARTSDVDIRKFFEGLGYSP
;
A
#
# COMPACT_ATOMS: atom_id res chain seq x y z
N ALA A 1 1.70 -0.68 12.09
CA ALA A 1 1.84 -0.29 13.51
C ALA A 1 1.27 1.11 13.79
N HIS A 2 1.69 2.19 13.05
CA HIS A 2 1.21 3.55 13.35
C HIS A 2 -0.29 3.70 13.04
N ALA A 3 -0.74 3.23 11.88
CA ALA A 3 -2.16 3.24 11.53
C ALA A 3 -3.02 2.50 12.55
N ASN A 4 -2.58 1.32 13.04
CA ASN A 4 -3.31 0.57 14.07
C ASN A 4 -3.48 1.37 15.39
N ARG A 5 -2.50 2.21 15.75
CA ARG A 5 -2.66 3.11 16.92
C ARG A 5 -3.75 4.16 16.68
N LEU A 6 -3.84 4.70 15.47
CA LEU A 6 -4.87 5.69 15.12
C LEU A 6 -6.24 5.02 15.07
N ILE A 7 -6.35 3.85 14.46
CA ILE A 7 -7.57 3.05 14.43
C ILE A 7 -8.06 2.81 15.86
N ASN A 8 -7.20 2.28 16.73
CA ASN A 8 -7.59 1.95 18.11
C ASN A 8 -7.92 3.20 18.95
N LYS A 9 -7.16 4.30 18.74
CA LYS A 9 -7.36 5.53 19.54
C LYS A 9 -8.62 6.30 19.15
N TYR A 10 -8.94 6.33 17.85
CA TYR A 10 -10.00 7.20 17.31
C TYR A 10 -11.17 6.43 16.71
N ASN A 11 -11.14 5.10 16.77
CA ASN A 11 -12.11 4.23 16.07
C ASN A 11 -12.22 4.57 14.57
N GLN A 12 -11.08 4.91 13.96
CA GLN A 12 -11.01 5.35 12.57
C GLN A 12 -11.04 4.15 11.62
N LYS A 13 -11.87 4.19 10.61
CA LYS A 13 -11.85 3.19 9.52
C LYS A 13 -10.70 3.50 8.57
N MET A 14 -9.78 2.55 8.41
CA MET A 14 -8.62 2.71 7.53
C MET A 14 -8.35 1.46 6.72
N PHE A 15 -7.95 1.66 5.46
CA PHE A 15 -7.33 0.64 4.62
C PHE A 15 -5.84 0.91 4.45
N TYR A 16 -5.06 -0.14 4.36
CA TYR A 16 -3.68 -0.09 3.91
C TYR A 16 -3.57 -0.77 2.55
N MET A 17 -2.99 -0.07 1.58
CA MET A 17 -2.72 -0.60 0.24
C MET A 17 -1.26 -0.39 -0.11
N GLY A 18 -0.59 -1.44 -0.52
CA GLY A 18 0.79 -1.39 -0.98
C GLY A 18 0.86 -1.52 -2.49
N GLY A 19 1.34 -0.49 -3.17
CA GLY A 19 1.48 -0.46 -4.62
C GLY A 19 2.65 -1.31 -5.12
N PRO A 20 3.87 -1.20 -4.52
CA PRO A 20 5.00 -2.02 -4.95
C PRO A 20 4.72 -3.51 -4.70
N GLY A 21 4.46 -4.28 -5.75
CA GLY A 21 4.14 -5.70 -5.63
C GLY A 21 5.19 -6.49 -4.88
N HIS A 22 6.46 -6.25 -5.18
CA HIS A 22 7.61 -6.88 -4.51
C HIS A 22 7.74 -6.47 -3.02
N GLY A 23 6.99 -5.47 -2.57
CA GLY A 23 6.83 -5.09 -1.17
C GLY A 23 5.79 -5.92 -0.41
N GLY A 24 5.33 -7.06 -0.92
CA GLY A 24 4.28 -7.90 -0.32
C GLY A 24 4.53 -8.27 1.14
N GLN A 25 5.78 -8.36 1.54
CA GLN A 25 6.16 -8.62 2.92
C GLN A 25 5.71 -7.49 3.87
N ALA A 26 5.52 -6.27 3.38
CA ALA A 26 4.96 -5.18 4.16
C ALA A 26 3.50 -5.40 4.56
N MET A 27 2.80 -6.34 3.93
CA MET A 27 1.47 -6.80 4.36
C MET A 27 1.54 -8.06 5.22
N VAL A 28 2.38 -9.03 4.83
CA VAL A 28 2.51 -10.31 5.54
C VAL A 28 3.00 -10.09 6.98
N VAL A 29 4.07 -9.31 7.16
CA VAL A 29 4.67 -9.10 8.49
C VAL A 29 3.69 -8.45 9.48
N PRO A 30 3.02 -7.32 9.17
CA PRO A 30 2.04 -6.75 10.08
C PRO A 30 0.88 -7.70 10.40
N SER A 31 0.33 -8.41 9.41
CA SER A 31 -0.78 -9.33 9.64
C SER A 31 -0.38 -10.54 10.48
N TYR A 32 0.87 -11.00 10.40
CA TYR A 32 1.39 -12.01 11.30
C TYR A 32 1.58 -11.47 12.72
N LEU A 33 2.14 -10.27 12.86
CA LEU A 33 2.41 -9.67 14.17
C LEU A 33 1.16 -9.28 14.94
N ASP A 34 0.09 -8.88 14.27
CA ASP A 34 -1.18 -8.52 14.91
C ASP A 34 -2.13 -9.72 15.11
N GLY A 35 -1.78 -10.89 14.58
CA GLY A 35 -2.53 -12.12 14.74
C GLY A 35 -3.53 -12.43 13.61
N SER A 36 -3.84 -11.48 12.74
CA SER A 36 -4.80 -11.67 11.63
C SER A 36 -4.37 -12.80 10.69
N TYR A 37 -3.07 -12.99 10.51
CA TYR A 37 -2.55 -14.08 9.69
C TYR A 37 -2.87 -15.46 10.31
N THR A 38 -2.72 -15.59 11.63
CA THR A 38 -3.02 -16.82 12.37
C THR A 38 -4.52 -17.10 12.42
N GLU A 39 -5.37 -16.06 12.44
CA GLU A 39 -6.83 -16.24 12.34
C GLU A 39 -7.24 -16.89 11.02
N ALA A 40 -6.62 -16.46 9.90
CA ALA A 40 -6.88 -17.03 8.58
C ALA A 40 -6.18 -18.37 8.34
N TYR A 41 -5.01 -18.57 8.94
CA TYR A 41 -4.17 -19.76 8.79
C TYR A 41 -3.74 -20.28 10.19
N PRO A 42 -4.61 -21.02 10.90
CA PRO A 42 -4.38 -21.43 12.30
C PRO A 42 -3.11 -22.26 12.53
N GLU A 43 -2.62 -22.92 11.48
CA GLU A 43 -1.37 -23.69 11.56
C GLU A 43 -0.11 -22.79 11.63
N ILE A 44 -0.25 -21.49 11.33
CA ILE A 44 0.83 -20.49 11.43
C ILE A 44 0.68 -19.75 12.75
N THR A 45 1.15 -20.36 13.81
CA THR A 45 1.05 -19.83 15.18
C THR A 45 2.03 -18.68 15.42
N GLN A 46 1.73 -17.81 16.41
CA GLN A 46 2.61 -16.68 16.77
C GLN A 46 3.71 -17.10 17.74
N ASP A 47 4.50 -18.11 17.35
CA ASP A 47 5.65 -18.64 18.07
C ASP A 47 6.78 -19.01 17.10
N LEU A 48 7.88 -19.54 17.60
CA LEU A 48 9.05 -19.92 16.77
C LEU A 48 8.70 -21.01 15.75
N GLU A 49 7.82 -21.93 16.07
CA GLU A 49 7.38 -22.97 15.14
C GLU A 49 6.51 -22.40 14.04
N GLY A 50 5.52 -21.60 14.38
CA GLY A 50 4.67 -20.90 13.42
C GLY A 50 5.45 -19.94 12.52
N MET A 51 6.40 -19.19 13.08
CA MET A 51 7.30 -18.35 12.30
C MET A 51 8.17 -19.17 11.33
N SER A 52 8.67 -20.31 11.75
CA SER A 52 9.41 -21.22 10.87
C SER A 52 8.53 -21.74 9.73
N ARG A 53 7.26 -22.07 10.02
CA ARG A 53 6.29 -22.48 9.00
C ARG A 53 5.99 -21.33 8.04
N LEU A 54 5.80 -20.11 8.55
CA LEU A 54 5.58 -18.91 7.73
C LEU A 54 6.73 -18.70 6.73
N PHE A 55 7.98 -18.77 7.19
CA PHE A 55 9.14 -18.59 6.31
C PHE A 55 9.26 -19.68 5.25
N LYS A 56 8.93 -20.92 5.58
CA LYS A 56 8.93 -22.03 4.63
C LYS A 56 7.87 -21.90 3.54
N ARG A 57 6.83 -21.12 3.78
CA ARG A 57 5.75 -20.88 2.80
C ARG A 57 6.12 -19.81 1.75
N PHE A 58 7.16 -19.02 1.98
CA PHE A 58 7.55 -17.96 1.05
C PHE A 58 7.98 -18.54 -0.30
N SER A 59 7.35 -18.07 -1.36
CA SER A 59 7.55 -18.52 -2.75
C SER A 59 7.38 -20.03 -2.97
N PHE A 60 6.68 -20.71 -2.07
CA PHE A 60 6.35 -22.12 -2.19
C PHE A 60 4.94 -22.30 -2.77
N PRO A 61 4.66 -23.31 -3.61
CA PRO A 61 3.32 -23.56 -4.15
C PRO A 61 2.26 -23.64 -3.04
N GLY A 62 1.21 -22.84 -3.19
CA GLY A 62 0.14 -22.73 -2.19
C GLY A 62 0.52 -21.93 -0.92
N GLY A 63 1.69 -21.32 -0.91
CA GLY A 63 2.17 -20.49 0.19
C GLY A 63 2.08 -18.99 -0.10
N ILE A 64 3.01 -18.24 0.49
CA ILE A 64 3.09 -16.78 0.35
C ILE A 64 3.78 -16.44 -0.97
N GLY A 65 3.10 -15.65 -1.82
CA GLY A 65 3.71 -15.11 -3.03
C GLY A 65 4.83 -14.11 -2.74
N SER A 66 5.73 -13.92 -3.69
CA SER A 66 6.78 -12.91 -3.61
C SER A 66 6.25 -11.48 -3.72
N HIS A 67 5.03 -11.33 -4.23
CA HIS A 67 4.33 -10.06 -4.43
C HIS A 67 3.08 -9.99 -3.56
N MET A 68 2.48 -8.80 -3.47
CA MET A 68 1.16 -8.61 -2.85
C MET A 68 0.15 -9.55 -3.47
N THR A 69 -0.58 -10.29 -2.66
CA THR A 69 -1.61 -11.24 -3.12
C THR A 69 -2.83 -11.20 -2.22
N ALA A 70 -3.99 -11.58 -2.77
CA ALA A 70 -5.24 -11.67 -2.03
C ALA A 70 -5.24 -12.75 -0.93
N GLN A 71 -4.29 -13.70 -0.98
CA GLN A 71 -4.12 -14.73 0.05
C GLN A 71 -3.55 -14.17 1.35
N THR A 72 -2.90 -13.00 1.33
CA THR A 72 -2.48 -12.35 2.57
C THR A 72 -3.69 -11.69 3.22
N PRO A 73 -4.03 -12.03 4.48
CA PRO A 73 -5.17 -11.45 5.17
C PRO A 73 -5.14 -9.93 5.18
N GLY A 74 -6.26 -9.31 4.82
CA GLY A 74 -6.39 -7.86 4.74
C GLY A 74 -5.81 -7.21 3.48
N SER A 75 -5.26 -7.98 2.55
CA SER A 75 -4.77 -7.45 1.27
C SER A 75 -5.95 -7.15 0.35
N LEU A 76 -6.07 -5.89 -0.07
CA LEU A 76 -7.11 -5.41 -0.99
C LEU A 76 -6.58 -5.12 -2.39
N HIS A 77 -5.27 -5.09 -2.56
CA HIS A 77 -4.61 -4.75 -3.80
C HIS A 77 -3.60 -5.82 -4.17
N GLU A 78 -3.60 -6.21 -5.41
CA GLU A 78 -2.64 -7.15 -5.97
C GLU A 78 -1.54 -6.38 -6.72
N GLY A 79 -0.29 -6.59 -6.31
CA GLY A 79 0.83 -5.79 -6.79
C GLY A 79 1.55 -6.34 -8.01
N GLY A 80 0.94 -7.26 -8.76
CA GLY A 80 1.52 -7.86 -9.96
C GLY A 80 1.75 -6.84 -11.08
N GLU A 81 0.83 -5.90 -11.24
CA GLU A 81 0.92 -4.80 -12.19
C GLU A 81 1.09 -3.47 -11.44
N LEU A 82 2.15 -2.74 -11.76
CA LEU A 82 2.42 -1.44 -11.15
C LEU A 82 1.52 -0.34 -11.73
N GLY A 83 1.12 0.60 -10.88
CA GLY A 83 0.45 1.83 -11.30
C GLY A 83 -1.02 1.94 -10.94
N TYR A 84 -1.60 0.97 -10.25
CA TYR A 84 -3.05 0.95 -9.99
C TYR A 84 -3.44 1.24 -8.53
N VAL A 85 -2.49 1.34 -7.61
CA VAL A 85 -2.79 1.47 -6.18
C VAL A 85 -3.65 2.70 -5.86
N LEU A 86 -3.37 3.85 -6.47
CA LEU A 86 -4.17 5.07 -6.25
C LEU A 86 -5.57 4.98 -6.84
N SER A 87 -5.72 4.34 -8.00
CA SER A 87 -7.04 4.11 -8.60
C SER A 87 -7.89 3.18 -7.74
N HIS A 88 -7.29 2.10 -7.22
CA HIS A 88 -7.96 1.18 -6.30
C HIS A 88 -8.31 1.87 -4.98
N ALA A 89 -7.36 2.65 -4.41
CA ALA A 89 -7.60 3.43 -3.21
C ALA A 89 -8.75 4.43 -3.41
N THR A 90 -8.80 5.11 -4.56
CA THR A 90 -9.88 6.02 -4.91
C THR A 90 -11.22 5.28 -4.96
N GLY A 91 -11.28 4.14 -5.67
CA GLY A 91 -12.51 3.34 -5.72
C GLY A 91 -12.99 2.85 -4.36
N ALA A 92 -12.05 2.51 -3.47
CA ALA A 92 -12.37 1.99 -2.13
C ALA A 92 -12.95 3.05 -1.18
N ILE A 93 -12.74 4.35 -1.43
CA ILE A 93 -13.21 5.44 -0.56
C ILE A 93 -14.44 6.18 -1.10
N LEU A 94 -14.85 5.90 -2.34
CA LEU A 94 -16.06 6.51 -2.89
C LEU A 94 -17.29 6.12 -2.06
N ASP A 95 -18.16 7.08 -1.77
CA ASP A 95 -19.35 6.93 -0.93
C ASP A 95 -19.06 6.41 0.50
N GLN A 96 -17.79 6.55 0.97
CA GLN A 96 -17.35 6.09 2.30
C GLN A 96 -16.72 7.25 3.10
N PRO A 97 -17.50 8.24 3.56
CA PRO A 97 -16.97 9.50 4.14
C PRO A 97 -16.12 9.31 5.40
N GLU A 98 -16.27 8.18 6.10
CA GLU A 98 -15.47 7.87 7.30
C GLU A 98 -14.20 7.07 7.01
N GLN A 99 -13.99 6.70 5.73
CA GLN A 99 -12.90 5.82 5.35
C GLN A 99 -11.63 6.59 4.99
N ILE A 100 -10.49 6.12 5.46
CA ILE A 100 -9.17 6.61 5.04
C ILE A 100 -8.43 5.47 4.34
N ALA A 101 -8.03 5.68 3.09
CA ALA A 101 -7.12 4.79 2.38
C ALA A 101 -5.68 5.28 2.51
N PHE A 102 -4.83 4.44 3.08
CA PHE A 102 -3.41 4.65 3.22
C PHE A 102 -2.71 3.94 2.06
N ALA A 103 -2.28 4.67 1.04
CA ALA A 103 -1.72 4.10 -0.19
C ALA A 103 -0.22 4.34 -0.27
N VAL A 104 0.57 3.28 -0.17
CA VAL A 104 2.03 3.34 -0.39
C VAL A 104 2.30 3.17 -1.87
N VAL A 105 2.98 4.14 -2.46
CA VAL A 105 3.37 4.19 -3.87
C VAL A 105 4.88 4.10 -3.97
N GLY A 106 5.41 3.13 -4.69
CA GLY A 106 6.82 3.09 -5.01
C GLY A 106 7.19 4.14 -6.06
N ASP A 107 8.37 4.73 -5.98
CA ASP A 107 8.82 5.74 -6.94
C ASP A 107 8.96 5.19 -8.36
N GLY A 108 9.34 3.91 -8.52
CA GLY A 108 9.31 3.23 -9.81
C GLY A 108 7.89 2.97 -10.33
N GLU A 109 6.94 2.71 -9.45
CA GLU A 109 5.51 2.63 -9.77
C GLU A 109 4.96 4.01 -10.18
N ALA A 110 5.39 5.06 -9.47
CA ALA A 110 4.95 6.43 -9.71
C ALA A 110 5.28 6.95 -11.13
N GLU A 111 6.26 6.36 -11.81
CA GLU A 111 6.61 6.67 -13.21
C GLU A 111 5.67 6.05 -14.24
N THR A 112 4.86 5.07 -13.86
CA THR A 112 3.97 4.38 -14.79
C THR A 112 2.85 5.30 -15.27
N GLY A 113 2.41 5.12 -16.51
CA GLY A 113 1.32 5.92 -17.08
C GLY A 113 0.04 5.90 -16.24
N PRO A 114 -0.44 4.72 -15.81
CA PRO A 114 -1.62 4.62 -14.96
C PRO A 114 -1.49 5.40 -13.65
N LEU A 115 -0.35 5.31 -12.95
CA LEU A 115 -0.19 6.04 -11.69
C LEU A 115 -0.02 7.54 -11.89
N MET A 116 0.75 7.95 -12.91
CA MET A 116 0.89 9.38 -13.24
C MET A 116 -0.47 10.03 -13.49
N THR A 117 -1.38 9.33 -14.14
CA THR A 117 -2.75 9.81 -14.35
C THR A 117 -3.56 9.78 -13.06
N SER A 118 -3.36 8.77 -12.22
CA SER A 118 -4.12 8.57 -10.97
C SER A 118 -3.87 9.65 -9.92
N TRP A 119 -2.75 10.38 -9.98
CA TRP A 119 -2.53 11.55 -9.10
C TRP A 119 -3.62 12.62 -9.25
N HIS A 120 -4.31 12.67 -10.39
CA HIS A 120 -5.43 13.59 -10.60
C HIS A 120 -6.72 13.16 -9.90
N SER A 121 -6.78 11.94 -9.34
CA SER A 121 -8.00 11.41 -8.71
C SER A 121 -8.54 12.28 -7.57
N ILE A 122 -7.66 13.02 -6.87
CA ILE A 122 -8.10 13.96 -5.83
C ILE A 122 -9.08 15.01 -6.32
N LYS A 123 -9.13 15.27 -7.64
CA LYS A 123 -10.09 16.23 -8.25
C LYS A 123 -11.52 15.67 -8.33
N PHE A 124 -11.67 14.35 -8.21
CA PHE A 124 -12.97 13.66 -8.25
C PHE A 124 -13.52 13.36 -6.86
N ILE A 125 -12.68 13.40 -5.83
CA ILE A 125 -13.07 13.12 -4.45
C ILE A 125 -13.87 14.31 -3.90
N ASN A 126 -15.08 14.02 -3.43
CA ASN A 126 -15.92 14.99 -2.74
C ASN A 126 -15.86 14.73 -1.22
N PRO A 127 -15.15 15.54 -0.44
CA PRO A 127 -14.93 15.27 0.99
C PRO A 127 -16.21 15.27 1.85
N LYS A 128 -17.34 15.61 1.26
CA LYS A 128 -18.65 15.51 1.94
C LYS A 128 -19.23 14.10 1.89
N ASN A 129 -18.97 13.39 0.81
CA ASN A 129 -19.60 12.09 0.52
C ASN A 129 -18.57 10.94 0.47
N ASP A 130 -17.32 11.26 0.17
CA ASP A 130 -16.27 10.30 -0.03
C ASP A 130 -15.28 10.33 1.14
N GLY A 131 -14.52 9.26 1.27
CA GLY A 131 -13.42 9.18 2.22
C GLY A 131 -12.18 9.99 1.78
N ALA A 132 -11.08 9.74 2.47
CA ALA A 132 -9.81 10.39 2.19
C ALA A 132 -8.75 9.39 1.75
N ILE A 133 -7.83 9.83 0.90
CA ILE A 133 -6.62 9.08 0.55
C ILE A 133 -5.42 9.80 1.14
N LEU A 134 -4.56 9.03 1.81
CA LEU A 134 -3.24 9.46 2.21
C LEU A 134 -2.21 8.69 1.37
N PRO A 135 -1.75 9.25 0.25
CA PRO A 135 -0.69 8.65 -0.53
C PRO A 135 0.64 8.86 0.16
N ILE A 136 1.48 7.83 0.15
CA ILE A 136 2.85 7.86 0.65
C ILE A 136 3.75 7.42 -0.48
N LEU A 137 4.53 8.35 -1.00
CA LEU A 137 5.54 8.06 -2.01
C LEU A 137 6.82 7.58 -1.34
N ASP A 138 7.19 6.33 -1.58
CA ASP A 138 8.47 5.77 -1.16
C ASP A 138 9.56 6.14 -2.16
N LEU A 139 10.37 7.13 -1.79
CA LEU A 139 11.46 7.67 -2.61
C LEU A 139 12.79 6.95 -2.31
N ASN A 140 12.89 5.69 -2.65
CA ASN A 140 14.14 4.95 -2.48
C ASN A 140 15.13 5.11 -3.63
N GLY A 141 14.72 5.72 -4.75
CA GLY A 141 15.54 6.06 -5.89
C GLY A 141 15.77 4.95 -6.91
N PHE A 142 15.23 3.76 -6.68
CA PHE A 142 15.47 2.60 -7.53
C PHE A 142 14.21 1.82 -7.87
N LYS A 143 14.16 1.34 -9.08
CA LYS A 143 13.29 0.26 -9.55
C LYS A 143 14.16 -0.91 -9.93
N ILE A 144 13.79 -2.12 -9.62
CA ILE A 144 14.52 -3.40 -9.78
C ILE A 144 16.03 -3.27 -10.02
N SER A 145 16.47 -2.63 -11.11
CA SER A 145 17.88 -2.52 -11.51
C SER A 145 18.32 -1.13 -12.00
N ASN A 146 17.41 -0.18 -12.04
CA ASN A 146 17.69 1.16 -12.58
C ASN A 146 17.22 2.27 -11.63
N PRO A 147 17.89 3.43 -11.63
CA PRO A 147 17.39 4.62 -10.96
C PRO A 147 16.04 5.07 -11.52
N THR A 148 15.20 5.61 -10.64
CA THR A 148 13.91 6.20 -11.02
C THR A 148 14.06 7.59 -11.58
N LEU A 149 13.02 8.14 -12.22
CA LEU A 149 12.98 9.54 -12.64
C LEU A 149 13.05 10.47 -11.43
N PHE A 150 12.36 10.11 -10.34
CA PHE A 150 12.39 10.91 -9.11
C PHE A 150 13.79 10.96 -8.49
N ALA A 151 14.60 9.89 -8.60
CA ALA A 151 16.01 9.91 -8.16
C ALA A 151 16.88 10.92 -8.93
N ARG A 152 16.43 11.37 -10.10
CA ARG A 152 17.11 12.35 -10.95
C ARG A 152 16.48 13.75 -10.84
N THR A 153 15.45 13.90 -10.02
CA THR A 153 14.69 15.14 -9.85
C THR A 153 15.01 15.72 -8.48
N SER A 154 15.19 17.02 -8.38
CA SER A 154 15.46 17.66 -7.09
C SER A 154 14.22 17.60 -6.18
N ASP A 155 14.42 17.55 -4.86
CA ASP A 155 13.32 17.58 -3.89
C ASP A 155 12.40 18.80 -4.08
N VAL A 156 12.99 19.94 -4.48
CA VAL A 156 12.24 21.17 -4.75
C VAL A 156 11.29 20.98 -5.93
N ASP A 157 11.74 20.33 -6.98
CA ASP A 157 10.91 20.12 -8.18
C ASP A 157 9.88 19.02 -7.96
N ILE A 158 10.22 17.98 -7.19
CA ILE A 158 9.24 16.97 -6.76
C ILE A 158 8.11 17.64 -5.96
N ARG A 159 8.43 18.51 -4.99
CA ARG A 159 7.42 19.25 -4.24
C ARG A 159 6.53 20.10 -5.14
N LYS A 160 7.12 20.89 -6.03
CA LYS A 160 6.37 21.71 -6.99
C LYS A 160 5.46 20.89 -7.88
N PHE A 161 5.92 19.70 -8.29
CA PHE A 161 5.11 18.77 -9.10
C PHE A 161 3.84 18.38 -8.34
N PHE A 162 3.96 17.93 -7.09
CA PHE A 162 2.81 17.52 -6.30
C PHE A 162 1.93 18.70 -5.87
N GLU A 163 2.52 19.85 -5.53
CA GLU A 163 1.78 21.09 -5.26
C GLU A 163 0.95 21.52 -6.49
N GLY A 164 1.51 21.43 -7.71
CA GLY A 164 0.81 21.70 -8.95
C GLY A 164 -0.40 20.79 -9.21
N LEU A 165 -0.36 19.56 -8.70
CA LEU A 165 -1.47 18.63 -8.73
C LEU A 165 -2.52 18.92 -7.64
N GLY A 166 -2.16 19.72 -6.61
CA GLY A 166 -3.03 20.09 -5.51
C GLY A 166 -2.81 19.32 -4.22
N TYR A 167 -1.69 18.62 -4.10
CA TYR A 167 -1.26 18.01 -2.84
C TYR A 167 -0.50 19.03 -1.97
N SER A 168 -0.37 18.72 -0.68
CA SER A 168 0.53 19.40 0.26
C SER A 168 1.60 18.41 0.72
N PRO A 169 2.69 18.24 -0.05
CA PRO A 169 3.72 17.23 0.22
C PRO A 169 4.65 17.62 1.39
#